data_c091daf3cf44c7a33eecc92066c0c8df
#
_entry.id   c091daf3cf44c7a33eecc92066c0c8df
#
_cell.length_a   1.000
_cell.length_b   1.000
_cell.length_c   1.000
_cell.angle_alpha   90.00
_cell.angle_beta   90.00
_cell.angle_gamma   90.00
#
_symmetry.space_group_name_H-M   'P 1'
#
loop_
_entity.id
_entity.type
_entity.pdbx_description
1 polymer ?
#
loop_
_entity_poly.entity_id
_entity_poly.type
_entity_poly.pdbx_seq_one_letter_code
_entity_poly.pdbx_strand_id
1 'polypeptide(L)'
;HLLQNIVPFASLLGVMTLGFMFFEKREKYAHAMSGKFEKIWVAAQIVLFTLVGSQVNIQVAWKSGLAGIAVITIGLIARSMGTYLSLLGTNLNNKERLFVVIAYLPKATVQAAIGAAPLLAMQQAGMNTLPGEVILAVAVLSILYTAPLGALAIALSGPKLLTQEHKHKEIKKTID
;
A
#
# COMPACT_ATOMS: atom_id res chain seq x y z
N HIS A 1 -31.16 -7.94 -2.23
CA HIS A 1 -30.76 -6.60 -1.70
C HIS A 1 -29.92 -6.65 -0.42
N LEU A 2 -30.09 -7.65 0.47
CA LEU A 2 -29.30 -7.78 1.72
C LEU A 2 -27.82 -8.15 1.50
N LEU A 3 -27.50 -8.83 0.41
CA LEU A 3 -26.13 -9.29 0.11
C LEU A 3 -25.27 -8.21 -0.59
N GLN A 4 -25.87 -7.21 -1.20
CA GLN A 4 -25.12 -6.16 -1.94
C GLN A 4 -24.34 -5.21 -1.03
N ASN A 5 -24.75 -5.02 0.24
CA ASN A 5 -24.07 -4.13 1.18
C ASN A 5 -22.92 -4.80 1.95
N ILE A 6 -22.81 -6.14 1.91
CA ILE A 6 -21.77 -6.92 2.62
C ILE A 6 -20.66 -7.38 1.66
N VAL A 7 -20.97 -7.45 0.37
CA VAL A 7 -20.15 -8.06 -0.68
C VAL A 7 -18.82 -7.33 -1.00
N PRO A 8 -18.67 -5.99 -0.94
CA PRO A 8 -17.41 -5.36 -1.36
C PRO A 8 -16.20 -5.76 -0.52
N PHE A 9 -16.36 -5.90 0.81
CA PHE A 9 -15.29 -6.37 1.68
C PHE A 9 -15.06 -7.88 1.57
N ALA A 10 -16.11 -8.65 1.42
CA ALA A 10 -16.02 -10.10 1.25
C ALA A 10 -15.38 -10.51 -0.08
N SER A 11 -15.51 -9.73 -1.14
CA SER A 11 -14.90 -10.03 -2.43
C SER A 11 -13.38 -10.02 -2.42
N LEU A 12 -12.76 -9.05 -1.76
CA LEU A 12 -11.30 -8.99 -1.60
C LEU A 12 -10.76 -10.17 -0.79
N LEU A 13 -11.42 -10.51 0.33
CA LEU A 13 -11.07 -11.69 1.12
C LEU A 13 -11.27 -12.97 0.31
N GLY A 14 -12.34 -13.06 -0.49
CA GLY A 14 -12.58 -14.19 -1.40
C GLY A 14 -11.46 -14.37 -2.41
N VAL A 15 -11.01 -13.30 -3.07
CA VAL A 15 -9.89 -13.33 -4.02
C VAL A 15 -8.59 -13.74 -3.33
N MET A 16 -8.31 -13.20 -2.13
CA MET A 16 -7.14 -13.59 -1.34
C MET A 16 -7.16 -15.07 -0.97
N THR A 17 -8.31 -15.57 -0.51
CA THR A 17 -8.48 -16.99 -0.13
C THR A 17 -8.29 -17.91 -1.35
N LEU A 18 -8.87 -17.55 -2.50
CA LEU A 18 -8.66 -18.29 -3.74
C LEU A 18 -7.18 -18.29 -4.16
N GLY A 19 -6.51 -17.15 -4.08
CA GLY A 19 -5.08 -17.03 -4.37
C GLY A 19 -4.23 -17.90 -3.45
N PHE A 20 -4.52 -17.90 -2.16
CA PHE A 20 -3.85 -18.72 -1.17
C PHE A 20 -4.07 -20.23 -1.41
N MET A 21 -5.33 -20.64 -1.61
CA MET A 21 -5.64 -22.06 -1.91
C MET A 21 -4.99 -22.54 -3.21
N PHE A 22 -4.94 -21.64 -4.21
CA PHE A 22 -4.31 -21.96 -5.49
C PHE A 22 -2.79 -22.10 -5.34
N PHE A 23 -2.17 -21.22 -4.56
CA PHE A 23 -0.75 -21.30 -4.25
C PHE A 23 -0.42 -22.59 -3.50
N GLU A 24 -1.19 -22.96 -2.48
CA GLU A 24 -0.97 -24.16 -1.69
C GLU A 24 -1.12 -25.46 -2.50
N LYS A 25 -2.12 -25.53 -3.38
CA LYS A 25 -2.41 -26.75 -4.17
C LYS A 25 -1.60 -26.88 -5.47
N ARG A 26 -1.19 -25.75 -6.07
CA ARG A 26 -0.60 -25.70 -7.41
C ARG A 26 0.47 -24.60 -7.52
N GLU A 27 1.45 -24.63 -6.65
CA GLU A 27 2.52 -23.61 -6.54
C GLU A 27 3.16 -23.24 -7.89
N LYS A 28 3.52 -24.25 -8.69
CA LYS A 28 4.15 -24.05 -10.00
C LYS A 28 3.28 -23.23 -10.97
N TYR A 29 1.98 -23.48 -10.97
CA TYR A 29 1.04 -22.71 -11.79
C TYR A 29 0.75 -21.33 -11.20
N ALA A 30 0.72 -21.21 -9.88
CA ALA A 30 0.56 -19.94 -9.18
C ALA A 30 1.69 -18.97 -9.53
N HIS A 31 2.93 -19.40 -9.52
CA HIS A 31 4.08 -18.59 -9.94
C HIS A 31 4.02 -18.19 -11.43
N ALA A 32 3.64 -19.11 -12.32
CA ALA A 32 3.48 -18.81 -13.75
C ALA A 32 2.36 -17.77 -13.99
N MET A 33 1.27 -17.84 -13.24
CA MET A 33 0.16 -16.89 -13.32
C MET A 33 0.53 -15.54 -12.70
N SER A 34 1.27 -15.51 -11.59
CA SER A 34 1.71 -14.29 -10.93
C SER A 34 2.45 -13.36 -11.89
N GLY A 35 3.38 -13.88 -12.70
CA GLY A 35 4.09 -13.07 -13.69
C GLY A 35 3.21 -12.51 -14.82
N LYS A 36 2.08 -13.17 -15.13
CA LYS A 36 1.08 -12.64 -16.08
C LYS A 36 0.22 -11.55 -15.43
N PHE A 37 -0.21 -11.77 -14.19
CA PHE A 37 -0.97 -10.79 -13.43
C PHE A 37 -0.19 -9.51 -13.15
N GLU A 38 1.13 -9.60 -12.94
CA GLU A 38 1.99 -8.42 -12.77
C GLU A 38 1.92 -7.47 -13.96
N LYS A 39 1.93 -7.99 -15.18
CA LYS A 39 1.78 -7.17 -16.40
C LYS A 39 0.41 -6.53 -16.52
N ILE A 40 -0.66 -7.29 -16.20
CA ILE A 40 -2.03 -6.77 -16.19
C ILE A 40 -2.19 -5.71 -15.10
N TRP A 41 -1.52 -5.91 -13.95
CA TRP A 41 -1.55 -4.98 -12.82
C TRP A 41 -1.01 -3.61 -13.18
N VAL A 42 0.05 -3.51 -13.99
CA VAL A 42 0.58 -2.22 -14.45
C VAL A 42 -0.47 -1.43 -15.23
N ALA A 43 -1.18 -2.07 -16.16
CA ALA A 43 -2.27 -1.43 -16.90
C ALA A 43 -3.45 -1.06 -15.97
N ALA A 44 -3.83 -1.95 -15.07
CA ALA A 44 -4.88 -1.70 -14.10
C ALA A 44 -4.57 -0.53 -13.16
N GLN A 45 -3.30 -0.38 -12.74
CA GLN A 45 -2.85 0.77 -11.95
C GLN A 45 -3.05 2.10 -12.66
N ILE A 46 -2.71 2.18 -13.95
CA ILE A 46 -2.87 3.41 -14.74
C ILE A 46 -4.35 3.81 -14.75
N VAL A 47 -5.24 2.86 -15.02
CA VAL A 47 -6.69 3.11 -15.03
C VAL A 47 -7.17 3.53 -13.64
N LEU A 48 -6.76 2.81 -12.59
CA LEU A 48 -7.15 3.11 -11.21
C LEU A 48 -6.74 4.54 -10.81
N PHE A 49 -5.47 4.89 -11.00
CA PHE A 49 -5.00 6.22 -10.61
C PHE A 49 -5.61 7.34 -11.44
N THR A 50 -5.90 7.11 -12.71
CA THR A 50 -6.62 8.08 -13.55
C THR A 50 -8.04 8.30 -13.05
N LEU A 51 -8.78 7.22 -12.77
CA LEU A 51 -10.15 7.31 -12.26
C LEU A 51 -10.22 7.95 -10.87
N VAL A 52 -9.36 7.54 -9.96
CA VAL A 52 -9.30 8.12 -8.61
C VAL A 52 -8.87 9.59 -8.67
N GLY A 53 -7.86 9.90 -9.49
CA GLY A 53 -7.38 11.27 -9.67
C GLY A 53 -8.45 12.21 -10.24
N SER A 54 -9.28 11.71 -11.18
CA SER A 54 -10.38 12.51 -11.76
C SER A 54 -11.52 12.85 -10.77
N GLN A 55 -11.64 12.10 -9.69
CA GLN A 55 -12.64 12.36 -8.65
C GLN A 55 -12.15 13.35 -7.57
N VAL A 56 -10.88 13.73 -7.58
CA VAL A 56 -10.32 14.64 -6.59
C VAL A 56 -10.74 16.06 -6.86
N ASN A 57 -11.43 16.66 -5.90
CA ASN A 57 -11.74 18.09 -5.93
C ASN A 57 -10.50 18.91 -5.56
N ILE A 58 -9.90 19.55 -6.56
CA ILE A 58 -8.64 20.31 -6.40
C ILE A 58 -8.78 21.45 -5.38
N GLN A 59 -9.93 22.11 -5.31
CA GLN A 59 -10.16 23.18 -4.36
C GLN A 59 -10.19 22.67 -2.92
N VAL A 60 -10.82 21.51 -2.69
CA VAL A 60 -10.83 20.83 -1.39
C VAL A 60 -9.44 20.34 -1.02
N ALA A 61 -8.71 19.78 -1.97
CA ALA A 61 -7.33 19.33 -1.77
C ALA A 61 -6.41 20.50 -1.39
N TRP A 62 -6.57 21.66 -2.03
CA TRP A 62 -5.77 22.85 -1.72
C TRP A 62 -6.09 23.43 -0.34
N LYS A 63 -7.38 23.57 0.00
CA LYS A 63 -7.81 24.05 1.33
C LYS A 63 -7.39 23.13 2.47
N SER A 64 -7.42 21.83 2.23
CA SER A 64 -7.04 20.80 3.23
C SER A 64 -5.53 20.50 3.24
N GLY A 65 -4.76 21.09 2.32
CA GLY A 65 -3.39 20.68 2.02
C GLY A 65 -2.45 20.67 3.23
N LEU A 66 -2.35 21.77 3.97
CA LEU A 66 -1.49 21.88 5.16
C LEU A 66 -1.97 20.98 6.30
N ALA A 67 -3.26 20.98 6.61
CA ALA A 67 -3.84 20.12 7.63
C ALA A 67 -3.73 18.65 7.23
N GLY A 68 -3.97 18.33 5.95
CA GLY A 68 -3.80 17.00 5.39
C GLY A 68 -2.35 16.48 5.52
N ILE A 69 -1.36 17.29 5.17
CA ILE A 69 0.06 16.95 5.31
C ILE A 69 0.42 16.74 6.79
N ALA A 70 -0.07 17.59 7.70
CA ALA A 70 0.16 17.41 9.13
C ALA A 70 -0.39 16.08 9.64
N VAL A 71 -1.64 15.75 9.31
CA VAL A 71 -2.28 14.46 9.67
C VAL A 71 -1.51 13.28 9.08
N ILE A 72 -1.11 13.36 7.81
CA ILE A 72 -0.32 12.32 7.14
C ILE A 72 1.02 12.13 7.88
N THR A 73 1.72 13.21 8.21
CA THR A 73 3.03 13.16 8.88
C THR A 73 2.91 12.55 10.27
N ILE A 74 1.94 12.97 11.07
CA ILE A 74 1.68 12.40 12.40
C ILE A 74 1.36 10.89 12.27
N GLY A 75 0.49 10.54 11.33
CA GLY A 75 0.15 9.13 11.05
C GLY A 75 1.36 8.30 10.61
N LEU A 76 2.28 8.86 9.82
CA LEU A 76 3.51 8.20 9.41
C LEU A 76 4.45 7.97 10.61
N ILE A 77 4.60 8.95 11.48
CA ILE A 77 5.42 8.82 12.70
C ILE A 77 4.85 7.72 13.59
N ALA A 78 3.55 7.77 13.90
CA ALA A 78 2.89 6.76 14.72
C ALA A 78 3.02 5.35 14.13
N ARG A 79 2.81 5.22 12.81
CA ARG A 79 2.98 3.96 12.08
C ARG A 79 4.42 3.47 12.11
N SER A 80 5.40 4.35 11.93
CA SER A 80 6.83 4.01 11.98
C SER A 80 7.22 3.50 13.36
N MET A 81 6.73 4.15 14.42
CA MET A 81 6.94 3.70 15.80
C MET A 81 6.30 2.34 16.03
N GLY A 82 5.04 2.14 15.62
CA GLY A 82 4.35 0.85 15.73
C GLY A 82 5.08 -0.26 14.97
N THR A 83 5.54 0.00 13.75
CA THR A 83 6.33 -0.96 12.96
C THR A 83 7.64 -1.29 13.67
N TYR A 84 8.36 -0.30 14.16
CA TYR A 84 9.62 -0.53 14.88
C TYR A 84 9.40 -1.36 16.15
N LEU A 85 8.39 -1.04 16.95
CA LEU A 85 8.04 -1.78 18.16
C LEU A 85 7.68 -3.23 17.88
N SER A 86 6.92 -3.49 16.78
CA SER A 86 6.56 -4.87 16.41
C SER A 86 7.75 -5.73 15.99
N LEU A 87 8.87 -5.10 15.62
CA LEU A 87 10.10 -5.80 15.24
C LEU A 87 11.05 -6.07 16.42
N LEU A 88 10.76 -5.57 17.63
CA LEU A 88 11.66 -5.71 18.79
C LEU A 88 11.85 -7.16 19.26
N GLY A 89 10.98 -8.09 18.90
CA GLY A 89 11.12 -9.52 19.23
C GLY A 89 11.71 -10.38 18.12
N THR A 90 12.14 -9.79 17.00
CA THR A 90 12.65 -10.52 15.84
C THR A 90 14.16 -10.62 15.85
N ASN A 91 14.71 -11.62 15.15
CA ASN A 91 16.17 -11.83 14.99
C ASN A 91 16.83 -10.82 14.02
N LEU A 92 16.11 -9.75 13.65
CA LEU A 92 16.64 -8.71 12.76
C LEU A 92 17.61 -7.78 13.51
N ASN A 93 18.69 -7.39 12.83
CA ASN A 93 19.60 -6.37 13.32
C ASN A 93 18.91 -4.98 13.30
N ASN A 94 19.36 -4.05 14.14
CA ASN A 94 18.79 -2.69 14.22
C ASN A 94 18.78 -1.96 12.87
N LYS A 95 19.78 -2.18 12.02
CA LYS A 95 19.84 -1.63 10.66
C LYS A 95 18.73 -2.22 9.76
N GLU A 96 18.50 -3.52 9.84
CA GLU A 96 17.46 -4.20 9.10
C GLU A 96 16.07 -3.79 9.57
N ARG A 97 15.87 -3.64 10.89
CA ARG A 97 14.62 -3.11 11.46
C ARG A 97 14.33 -1.71 10.94
N LEU A 98 15.35 -0.82 10.92
CA LEU A 98 15.20 0.52 10.35
C LEU A 98 14.83 0.47 8.86
N PHE A 99 15.45 -0.43 8.09
CA PHE A 99 15.11 -0.61 6.70
C PHE A 99 13.66 -1.06 6.51
N VAL A 100 13.16 -2.00 7.31
CA VAL A 100 11.76 -2.43 7.28
C VAL A 100 10.82 -1.26 7.56
N VAL A 101 11.12 -0.42 8.54
CA VAL A 101 10.34 0.80 8.83
C VAL A 101 10.30 1.72 7.60
N ILE A 102 11.44 1.96 6.97
CA ILE A 102 11.53 2.81 5.76
C ILE A 102 10.75 2.18 4.60
N ALA A 103 10.92 0.86 4.38
CA ALA A 103 10.23 0.14 3.32
C ALA A 103 8.70 0.11 3.50
N TYR A 104 8.22 0.30 4.71
CA TYR A 104 6.80 0.33 5.03
C TYR A 104 6.16 1.73 4.95
N LEU A 105 6.95 2.78 4.66
CA LEU A 105 6.46 4.17 4.52
C LEU A 105 5.60 4.40 3.28
N PRO A 106 5.96 3.91 2.08
CA PRO A 106 5.21 4.22 0.87
C PRO A 106 3.77 3.72 0.95
N LYS A 107 2.85 4.58 0.55
CA LYS A 107 1.43 4.26 0.38
C LYS A 107 1.12 4.18 -1.10
N ALA A 108 0.25 3.25 -1.50
CA ALA A 108 0.00 2.98 -2.89
C ALA A 108 -1.50 2.75 -3.20
N THR A 109 -1.79 1.90 -4.16
CA THR A 109 -3.08 1.65 -4.78
C THR A 109 -4.24 1.34 -3.81
N VAL A 110 -3.98 0.61 -2.73
CA VAL A 110 -5.00 0.29 -1.71
C VAL A 110 -5.53 1.56 -1.05
N GLN A 111 -4.64 2.52 -0.76
CA GLN A 111 -5.02 3.80 -0.17
C GLN A 111 -5.94 4.60 -1.12
N ALA A 112 -5.65 4.60 -2.42
CA ALA A 112 -6.47 5.26 -3.43
C ALA A 112 -7.86 4.62 -3.51
N ALA A 113 -7.92 3.30 -3.61
CA ALA A 113 -9.18 2.56 -3.73
C ALA A 113 -10.08 2.71 -2.48
N ILE A 114 -9.51 2.57 -1.27
CA ILE A 114 -10.25 2.72 -0.02
C ILE A 114 -10.62 4.19 0.22
N GLY A 115 -9.76 5.13 -0.15
CA GLY A 115 -10.01 6.56 0.02
C GLY A 115 -11.21 7.08 -0.76
N ALA A 116 -11.55 6.47 -1.89
CA ALA A 116 -12.73 6.81 -2.68
C ALA A 116 -14.06 6.24 -2.12
N ALA A 117 -14.00 5.16 -1.34
CA ALA A 117 -15.18 4.46 -0.87
C ALA A 117 -16.15 5.33 -0.03
N PRO A 118 -15.69 6.18 0.92
CA PRO A 118 -16.57 7.07 1.68
C PRO A 118 -17.33 8.05 0.80
N LEU A 119 -16.66 8.65 -0.20
CA LEU A 119 -17.29 9.57 -1.15
C LEU A 119 -18.41 8.87 -1.92
N LEU A 120 -18.15 7.69 -2.46
CA LEU A 120 -19.15 6.91 -3.19
C LEU A 120 -20.34 6.51 -2.32
N ALA A 121 -20.08 6.09 -1.07
CA ALA A 121 -21.13 5.73 -0.13
C ALA A 121 -22.02 6.94 0.22
N MET A 122 -21.44 8.13 0.43
CA MET A 122 -22.18 9.36 0.69
C MET A 122 -23.01 9.81 -0.52
N GLN A 123 -22.46 9.69 -1.73
CA GLN A 123 -23.18 9.98 -2.97
C GLN A 123 -24.41 9.05 -3.14
N GLN A 124 -24.24 7.74 -2.91
CA GLN A 124 -25.32 6.76 -2.98
C GLN A 124 -26.40 6.98 -1.93
N ALA A 125 -26.02 7.45 -0.74
CA ALA A 125 -26.94 7.75 0.36
C ALA A 125 -27.59 9.15 0.25
N GLY A 126 -27.27 9.96 -0.76
CA GLY A 126 -27.76 11.33 -0.89
C GLY A 126 -27.30 12.26 0.25
N MET A 127 -26.19 11.94 0.91
CA MET A 127 -25.63 12.71 2.00
C MET A 127 -24.71 13.83 1.51
N ASN A 128 -24.33 14.74 2.42
CA ASN A 128 -23.32 15.75 2.12
C ASN A 128 -21.98 15.06 1.79
N THR A 129 -21.45 15.30 0.59
CA THR A 129 -20.24 14.65 0.04
C THR A 129 -18.93 15.26 0.54
N LEU A 130 -18.97 16.45 1.14
CA LEU A 130 -17.77 17.20 1.55
C LEU A 130 -16.80 16.38 2.43
N PRO A 131 -17.24 15.63 3.46
CA PRO A 131 -16.31 14.79 4.23
C PRO A 131 -15.65 13.68 3.37
N GLY A 132 -16.40 13.08 2.46
CA GLY A 132 -15.87 12.06 1.52
C GLY A 132 -14.83 12.64 0.57
N GLU A 133 -15.06 13.85 0.06
CA GLU A 133 -14.10 14.58 -0.80
C GLU A 133 -12.81 14.91 -0.05
N VAL A 134 -12.90 15.34 1.22
CA VAL A 134 -11.72 15.61 2.06
C VAL A 134 -10.93 14.33 2.30
N ILE A 135 -11.59 13.22 2.63
CA ILE A 135 -10.93 11.91 2.84
C ILE A 135 -10.20 11.48 1.57
N LEU A 136 -10.85 11.57 0.41
CA LEU A 136 -10.26 11.23 -0.87
C LEU A 136 -9.06 12.13 -1.19
N ALA A 137 -9.20 13.44 -1.01
CA ALA A 137 -8.13 14.41 -1.25
C ALA A 137 -6.90 14.11 -0.37
N VAL A 138 -7.10 13.85 0.93
CA VAL A 138 -6.01 13.48 1.86
C VAL A 138 -5.39 12.14 1.48
N ALA A 139 -6.19 11.16 1.05
CA ALA A 139 -5.69 9.86 0.59
C ALA A 139 -4.76 10.02 -0.63
N VAL A 140 -5.17 10.79 -1.63
CA VAL A 140 -4.36 11.05 -2.84
C VAL A 140 -3.11 11.87 -2.49
N LEU A 141 -3.23 12.92 -1.67
CA LEU A 141 -2.07 13.68 -1.17
C LEU A 141 -1.07 12.77 -0.45
N SER A 142 -1.57 11.80 0.35
CA SER A 142 -0.70 10.88 1.07
C SER A 142 0.13 10.02 0.12
N ILE A 143 -0.43 9.59 -1.01
CA ILE A 143 0.27 8.81 -2.04
C ILE A 143 1.34 9.69 -2.72
N LEU A 144 0.94 10.89 -3.17
CA LEU A 144 1.84 11.83 -3.84
C LEU A 144 3.03 12.23 -2.95
N TYR A 145 2.79 12.35 -1.64
CA TYR A 145 3.82 12.69 -0.66
C TYR A 145 4.71 11.48 -0.32
N THR A 146 4.11 10.31 -0.04
CA THR A 146 4.85 9.19 0.54
C THR A 146 5.47 8.25 -0.51
N ALA A 147 4.88 8.11 -1.70
CA ALA A 147 5.39 7.15 -2.68
C ALA A 147 6.75 7.56 -3.26
N PRO A 148 6.97 8.82 -3.74
CA PRO A 148 8.29 9.23 -4.23
C PRO A 148 9.34 9.25 -3.13
N LEU A 149 9.00 9.82 -1.96
CA LEU A 149 9.92 9.90 -0.81
C LEU A 149 10.29 8.52 -0.30
N GLY A 150 9.33 7.62 -0.20
CA GLY A 150 9.57 6.25 0.23
C GLY A 150 10.40 5.45 -0.79
N ALA A 151 10.12 5.58 -2.08
CA ALA A 151 10.93 4.94 -3.12
C ALA A 151 12.39 5.40 -3.06
N LEU A 152 12.60 6.70 -2.92
CA LEU A 152 13.94 7.30 -2.78
C LEU A 152 14.63 6.83 -1.51
N ALA A 153 13.92 6.83 -0.38
CA ALA A 153 14.45 6.37 0.90
C ALA A 153 14.84 4.88 0.85
N ILE A 154 14.03 4.02 0.24
CA ILE A 154 14.34 2.60 0.03
C ILE A 154 15.58 2.44 -0.85
N ALA A 155 15.66 3.14 -1.98
CA ALA A 155 16.78 3.05 -2.90
C ALA A 155 18.11 3.48 -2.25
N LEU A 156 18.09 4.53 -1.42
CA LEU A 156 19.28 5.05 -0.75
C LEU A 156 19.68 4.25 0.50
N SER A 157 18.70 3.68 1.21
CA SER A 157 18.94 2.96 2.46
C SER A 157 19.21 1.47 2.27
N GLY A 158 18.67 0.84 1.24
CA GLY A 158 18.80 -0.59 0.98
C GLY A 158 20.25 -1.07 0.98
N PRO A 159 21.15 -0.50 0.15
CA PRO A 159 22.55 -0.91 0.10
C PRO A 159 23.34 -0.70 1.40
N LYS A 160 22.87 0.24 2.25
CA LYS A 160 23.56 0.62 3.50
C LYS A 160 23.07 -0.15 4.72
N LEU A 161 21.80 -0.52 4.72
CA LEU A 161 21.13 -1.09 5.89
C LEU A 161 20.93 -2.60 5.80
N LEU A 162 20.87 -3.15 4.57
CA LEU A 162 20.75 -4.59 4.37
C LEU A 162 22.14 -5.23 4.32
N THR A 163 22.37 -6.16 5.21
CA THR A 163 23.63 -6.94 5.26
C THR A 163 23.56 -8.01 4.17
N GLN A 164 24.54 -8.03 3.25
CA GLN A 164 24.59 -9.03 2.15
C GLN A 164 25.03 -10.43 2.61
N GLU A 165 24.74 -10.84 3.83
CA GLU A 165 25.17 -12.14 4.35
C GLU A 165 24.56 -13.36 3.63
N HIS A 166 23.37 -13.21 3.04
CA HIS A 166 22.74 -14.34 2.35
C HIS A 166 23.42 -14.71 1.02
N LYS A 167 24.01 -13.76 0.33
CA LYS A 167 24.64 -14.02 -0.97
C LYS A 167 25.94 -14.82 -0.85
N HIS A 168 26.64 -14.71 0.27
CA HIS A 168 27.90 -15.45 0.50
C HIS A 168 27.66 -16.89 0.94
N LYS A 169 26.55 -17.16 1.64
CA LYS A 169 26.21 -18.54 2.07
C LYS A 169 25.68 -19.41 0.93
N GLU A 170 24.93 -18.84 -0.01
CA GLU A 170 24.46 -19.59 -1.18
C GLU A 170 25.59 -19.90 -2.16
N ILE A 171 26.50 -18.94 -2.41
CA ILE A 171 27.65 -19.16 -3.28
C ILE A 171 28.58 -20.23 -2.70
N LYS A 172 28.79 -20.23 -1.38
CA LYS A 172 29.63 -21.24 -0.72
C LYS A 172 29.02 -22.65 -0.73
N LYS A 173 27.67 -22.74 -0.70
CA LYS A 173 26.93 -24.01 -0.76
C LYS A 173 26.83 -24.61 -2.18
N THR A 174 27.16 -23.82 -3.21
CA THR A 174 27.14 -24.25 -4.63
C THR A 174 28.54 -24.64 -5.12
N ILE A 175 29.59 -24.33 -4.33
CA ILE A 175 31.00 -24.60 -4.68
C ILE A 175 31.55 -25.79 -3.89
N ASP A 176 30.94 -26.16 -2.76
CA ASP A 176 31.19 -27.38 -1.99
C ASP A 176 30.22 -28.51 -2.42
#